data_6cc3cfdaa4d517320b97817b1f8d65e4
#
_entry.id   6cc3cfdaa4d517320b97817b1f8d65e4
#
_cell.length_a   1.000
_cell.length_b   1.000
_cell.length_c   1.000
_cell.angle_alpha   90.00
_cell.angle_beta   90.00
_cell.angle_gamma   90.00
#
_symmetry.space_group_name_H-M   'P 1'
#
loop_
_entity.id
_entity.type
_entity.pdbx_description
1 polymer ?
#
loop_
_entity_poly.entity_id
_entity_poly.type
_entity_poly.pdbx_seq_one_letter_code
_entity_poly.pdbx_strand_id
1 'polypeptide(L)'
;MNPIANQTGKQLRGALAAASFYRGEKSSGAHFYIVTGKKAKDNELKLSEKKVNDELVNNKFLELQTPYRQQMYRLKNAGEHDIAKKQELGKLVGKIMADARAAVKGHEFSYSAAQRNVYKNIGGLPHLDAYYTVFGEVVEGMDVVEAISQVDATSKGRPRKSVVINKITVLDGNAQ
;
A
#
# COMPACT_ATOMS: atom_id res chain seq x y z
N MET A 1 4.49 -18.80 -20.30
CA MET A 1 3.98 -18.54 -18.93
C MET A 1 4.24 -17.08 -18.65
N ASN A 2 3.18 -16.31 -18.36
CA ASN A 2 3.32 -14.90 -17.99
C ASN A 2 3.97 -14.83 -16.60
N PRO A 3 5.16 -14.23 -16.42
CA PRO A 3 5.84 -14.18 -15.13
C PRO A 3 5.06 -13.38 -14.07
N ILE A 4 4.02 -12.65 -14.47
CA ILE A 4 3.18 -11.84 -13.60
C ILE A 4 2.10 -12.70 -12.91
N ALA A 5 1.59 -13.75 -13.55
CA ALA A 5 0.48 -14.56 -13.06
C ALA A 5 0.69 -15.21 -11.67
N ASN A 6 1.94 -15.37 -11.22
CA ASN A 6 2.27 -15.95 -9.90
C ASN A 6 2.57 -14.92 -8.81
N GLN A 7 2.32 -13.62 -9.07
CA GLN A 7 2.64 -12.51 -8.16
C GLN A 7 1.36 -11.81 -7.66
N THR A 8 0.32 -12.59 -7.35
CA THR A 8 -0.96 -12.06 -6.86
C THR A 8 -0.79 -11.07 -5.72
N GLY A 9 -1.42 -9.91 -5.85
CA GLY A 9 -1.38 -8.84 -4.86
C GLY A 9 -0.20 -7.87 -4.98
N LYS A 10 0.70 -8.04 -5.96
CA LYS A 10 1.85 -7.15 -6.19
C LYS A 10 1.54 -6.07 -7.22
N GLN A 11 1.99 -4.86 -6.93
CA GLN A 11 1.80 -3.68 -7.79
C GLN A 11 2.84 -3.66 -8.91
N LEU A 12 2.85 -4.70 -9.74
CA LEU A 12 3.74 -4.82 -10.88
C LEU A 12 3.23 -4.00 -12.07
N ARG A 13 4.13 -3.65 -13.01
CA ARG A 13 3.76 -3.00 -14.26
C ARG A 13 2.69 -3.82 -14.99
N GLY A 14 1.59 -3.18 -15.35
CA GLY A 14 0.40 -3.81 -15.92
C GLY A 14 -0.64 -4.25 -14.89
N ALA A 15 -0.35 -4.25 -13.60
CA ALA A 15 -1.35 -4.58 -12.59
C ALA A 15 -2.53 -3.59 -12.61
N LEU A 16 -3.75 -4.13 -12.53
CA LEU A 16 -5.00 -3.38 -12.37
C LEU A 16 -5.41 -3.45 -10.91
N ALA A 17 -5.47 -2.31 -10.25
CA ALA A 17 -5.72 -2.24 -8.82
C ALA A 17 -6.85 -1.27 -8.45
N ALA A 18 -7.60 -1.61 -7.41
CA ALA A 18 -8.63 -0.76 -6.85
C ALA A 18 -7.99 0.31 -5.96
N ALA A 19 -8.38 1.58 -6.18
CA ALA A 19 -7.97 2.67 -5.33
C ALA A 19 -8.70 2.64 -3.98
N SER A 20 -8.10 3.24 -2.95
CA SER A 20 -8.73 3.55 -1.68
C SER A 20 -8.45 5.01 -1.33
N PHE A 21 -9.40 5.68 -0.69
CA PHE A 21 -9.21 7.07 -0.23
C PHE A 21 -8.27 7.14 0.98
N TYR A 22 -8.29 6.11 1.83
CA TYR A 22 -7.43 5.99 3.01
C TYR A 22 -6.75 4.64 3.02
N ARG A 23 -5.49 4.60 3.43
CA ARG A 23 -4.71 3.36 3.54
C ARG A 23 -5.37 2.41 4.55
N GLY A 24 -5.54 1.15 4.14
CA GLY A 24 -6.12 0.12 4.99
C GLY A 24 -7.64 0.12 5.07
N GLU A 25 -8.33 1.04 4.37
CA GLU A 25 -9.78 1.04 4.24
C GLU A 25 -10.25 0.18 3.06
N LYS A 26 -11.58 0.03 2.95
CA LYS A 26 -12.19 -0.71 1.84
C LYS A 26 -11.80 -0.10 0.50
N SER A 27 -11.51 -0.95 -0.46
CA SER A 27 -11.27 -0.56 -1.84
C SER A 27 -12.49 0.14 -2.44
N SER A 28 -12.26 1.17 -3.25
CA SER A 28 -13.32 1.86 -3.99
C SER A 28 -13.91 0.93 -5.05
N GLY A 29 -15.23 0.89 -5.15
CA GLY A 29 -15.92 0.22 -6.24
C GLY A 29 -15.97 1.01 -7.55
N ALA A 30 -15.49 2.27 -7.57
CA ALA A 30 -15.59 3.18 -8.71
C ALA A 30 -14.24 3.73 -9.19
N HIS A 31 -13.17 3.55 -8.43
CA HIS A 31 -11.85 4.06 -8.78
C HIS A 31 -10.84 2.92 -8.87
N PHE A 32 -10.20 2.82 -9.99
CA PHE A 32 -9.11 1.89 -10.25
C PHE A 32 -7.94 2.61 -10.93
N TYR A 33 -6.79 1.98 -10.95
CA TYR A 33 -5.63 2.44 -11.67
C TYR A 33 -4.87 1.27 -12.29
N ILE A 34 -4.09 1.56 -13.31
CA ILE A 34 -3.17 0.62 -13.95
C ILE A 34 -1.75 1.05 -13.61
N VAL A 35 -0.94 0.11 -13.18
CA VAL A 35 0.45 0.38 -12.80
C VAL A 35 1.30 0.50 -14.07
N THR A 36 1.85 1.68 -14.30
CA THR A 36 2.84 1.94 -15.37
C THR A 36 4.28 1.91 -14.86
N GLY A 37 4.49 1.65 -13.59
CA GLY A 37 5.70 1.84 -12.78
C GLY A 37 7.04 1.54 -13.43
N LYS A 38 8.06 2.27 -12.98
CA LYS A 38 9.46 2.13 -13.42
C LYS A 38 10.10 0.89 -12.78
N LYS A 39 11.25 0.48 -13.33
CA LYS A 39 12.12 -0.52 -12.69
C LYS A 39 12.59 -0.03 -11.33
N ALA A 40 12.32 -0.80 -10.29
CA ALA A 40 12.65 -0.44 -8.93
C ALA A 40 14.13 -0.68 -8.62
N LYS A 41 14.70 0.19 -7.79
CA LYS A 41 16.04 0.02 -7.23
C LYS A 41 15.97 -0.73 -5.89
N ASP A 42 17.08 -1.33 -5.46
CA ASP A 42 17.13 -2.09 -4.19
C ASP A 42 16.79 -1.24 -2.97
N ASN A 43 17.15 0.04 -2.97
CA ASN A 43 16.80 0.97 -1.89
C ASN A 43 15.29 1.27 -1.85
N GLU A 44 14.60 1.30 -2.99
CA GLU A 44 13.15 1.50 -3.05
C GLU A 44 12.42 0.27 -2.52
N LEU A 45 12.90 -0.94 -2.85
CA LEU A 45 12.37 -2.19 -2.30
C LEU A 45 12.55 -2.26 -0.79
N LYS A 46 13.75 -1.96 -0.28
CA LYS A 46 14.02 -1.89 1.16
C LYS A 46 13.14 -0.87 1.89
N LEU A 47 12.93 0.31 1.28
CA LEU A 47 12.04 1.32 1.85
C LEU A 47 10.58 0.85 1.89
N SER A 48 10.15 0.11 0.87
CA SER A 48 8.80 -0.47 0.83
C SER A 48 8.64 -1.55 1.89
N GLU A 49 9.61 -2.45 2.05
CA GLU A 49 9.63 -3.44 3.14
C GLU A 49 9.54 -2.76 4.51
N LYS A 50 10.35 -1.72 4.72
CA LYS A 50 10.30 -0.96 5.97
C LYS A 50 8.93 -0.38 6.23
N LYS A 51 8.28 0.23 5.23
CA LYS A 51 6.94 0.81 5.39
C LYS A 51 5.89 -0.23 5.75
N VAL A 52 5.91 -1.40 5.08
CA VAL A 52 4.99 -2.49 5.40
C VAL A 52 5.21 -2.97 6.83
N ASN A 53 6.46 -3.11 7.25
CA ASN A 53 6.80 -3.56 8.60
C ASN A 53 6.44 -2.53 9.68
N ASP A 54 6.65 -1.24 9.41
CA ASP A 54 6.20 -0.15 10.29
C ASP A 54 4.67 -0.20 10.47
N GLU A 55 3.91 -0.51 9.40
CA GLU A 55 2.46 -0.66 9.43
C GLU A 55 2.03 -1.90 10.24
N LEU A 56 2.71 -3.03 10.07
CA LEU A 56 2.44 -4.23 10.88
C LEU A 56 2.60 -3.94 12.37
N VAL A 57 3.66 -3.23 12.75
CA VAL A 57 3.88 -2.81 14.13
C VAL A 57 2.80 -1.84 14.60
N ASN A 58 2.41 -0.87 13.75
CA ASN A 58 1.36 0.09 14.09
C ASN A 58 0.00 -0.59 14.29
N ASN A 59 -0.37 -1.52 13.41
CA ASN A 59 -1.62 -2.29 13.53
C ASN A 59 -1.62 -3.11 14.82
N LYS A 60 -0.48 -3.74 15.16
CA LYS A 60 -0.35 -4.48 16.41
C LYS A 60 -0.41 -3.56 17.64
N PHE A 61 0.17 -2.36 17.55
CA PHE A 61 0.01 -1.34 18.59
C PHE A 61 -1.45 -0.95 18.79
N LEU A 62 -2.21 -0.71 17.71
CA LEU A 62 -3.63 -0.36 17.75
C LEU A 62 -4.48 -1.47 18.39
N GLU A 63 -4.13 -2.72 18.14
CA GLU A 63 -4.75 -3.88 18.78
C GLU A 63 -4.44 -3.90 20.29
N LEU A 64 -3.16 -3.86 20.65
CA LEU A 64 -2.69 -3.98 22.04
C LEU A 64 -3.07 -2.78 22.92
N GLN A 65 -3.28 -1.59 22.36
CA GLN A 65 -3.74 -0.43 23.15
C GLN A 65 -5.21 -0.52 23.56
N THR A 66 -6.01 -1.39 22.93
CA THR A 66 -7.47 -1.45 23.14
C THR A 66 -7.86 -1.54 24.61
N PRO A 67 -7.28 -2.44 25.46
CA PRO A 67 -7.62 -2.51 26.88
C PRO A 67 -7.20 -1.26 27.67
N TYR A 68 -6.26 -0.47 27.16
CA TYR A 68 -5.72 0.72 27.81
C TYR A 68 -6.37 2.04 27.38
N ARG A 69 -7.33 2.02 26.44
CA ARG A 69 -7.93 3.23 25.85
C ARG A 69 -8.46 4.21 26.91
N GLN A 70 -9.17 3.73 27.91
CA GLN A 70 -9.71 4.60 28.96
C GLN A 70 -8.62 5.22 29.83
N GLN A 71 -7.59 4.43 30.20
CA GLN A 71 -6.44 4.93 30.94
C GLN A 71 -5.68 5.99 30.13
N MET A 72 -5.37 5.70 28.88
CA MET A 72 -4.71 6.65 27.98
C MET A 72 -5.51 7.94 27.82
N TYR A 73 -6.83 7.85 27.68
CA TYR A 73 -7.71 9.02 27.59
C TYR A 73 -7.64 9.87 28.87
N ARG A 74 -7.72 9.26 30.05
CA ARG A 74 -7.62 9.98 31.36
C ARG A 74 -6.26 10.67 31.51
N LEU A 75 -5.17 9.96 31.16
CA LEU A 75 -3.82 10.51 31.23
C LEU A 75 -3.58 11.66 30.25
N LYS A 76 -4.14 11.54 29.04
CA LYS A 76 -4.05 12.59 28.01
C LYS A 76 -4.80 13.85 28.41
N ASN A 77 -5.96 13.73 29.06
CA ASN A 77 -6.84 14.85 29.41
C ASN A 77 -6.61 15.40 30.82
N ALA A 78 -5.58 14.96 31.51
CA ALA A 78 -5.29 15.36 32.89
C ALA A 78 -4.72 16.78 33.06
N GLY A 79 -4.77 17.59 32.02
CA GLY A 79 -4.28 18.97 32.00
C GLY A 79 -2.86 19.10 31.41
N GLU A 80 -2.63 20.22 30.70
CA GLU A 80 -1.37 20.45 29.99
C GLU A 80 -0.13 20.54 30.90
N HIS A 81 -0.32 20.78 32.19
CA HIS A 81 0.74 21.04 33.15
C HIS A 81 1.05 19.86 34.07
N ASP A 82 0.32 18.73 33.97
CA ASP A 82 0.57 17.55 34.76
C ASP A 82 1.71 16.69 34.18
N ILE A 83 2.93 17.07 34.54
CA ILE A 83 4.15 16.40 34.04
C ILE A 83 4.16 14.90 34.42
N ALA A 84 3.69 14.56 35.61
CA ALA A 84 3.69 13.18 36.10
C ALA A 84 2.80 12.29 35.24
N LYS A 85 1.59 12.75 34.89
CA LYS A 85 0.67 12.00 34.02
C LYS A 85 1.14 11.92 32.57
N LYS A 86 1.82 12.97 32.07
CA LYS A 86 2.49 12.90 30.75
C LYS A 86 3.59 11.83 30.73
N GLN A 87 4.38 11.74 31.78
CA GLN A 87 5.42 10.70 31.92
C GLN A 87 4.79 9.30 32.02
N GLU A 88 3.70 9.14 32.79
CA GLU A 88 2.97 7.88 32.90
C GLU A 88 2.40 7.44 31.54
N LEU A 89 1.77 8.35 30.79
CA LEU A 89 1.30 8.10 29.44
C LEU A 89 2.44 7.66 28.51
N GLY A 90 3.58 8.37 28.57
CA GLY A 90 4.77 8.03 27.79
C GLY A 90 5.30 6.63 28.09
N LYS A 91 5.37 6.24 29.37
CA LYS A 91 5.77 4.89 29.79
C LYS A 91 4.78 3.83 29.29
N LEU A 92 3.48 4.08 29.41
CA LEU A 92 2.44 3.15 28.96
C LEU A 92 2.50 2.96 27.42
N VAL A 93 2.56 4.05 26.66
CA VAL A 93 2.70 4.00 25.18
C VAL A 93 3.98 3.31 24.76
N GLY A 94 5.10 3.61 25.44
CA GLY A 94 6.39 2.97 25.19
C GLY A 94 6.35 1.45 25.42
N LYS A 95 5.69 1.01 26.51
CA LYS A 95 5.50 -0.41 26.78
C LYS A 95 4.69 -1.10 25.68
N ILE A 96 3.51 -0.56 25.34
CA ILE A 96 2.64 -1.12 24.29
C ILE A 96 3.38 -1.18 22.94
N MET A 97 4.17 -0.17 22.63
CA MET A 97 4.96 -0.14 21.40
C MET A 97 6.08 -1.22 21.40
N ALA A 98 6.73 -1.43 22.56
CA ALA A 98 7.73 -2.49 22.69
C ALA A 98 7.09 -3.88 22.53
N ASP A 99 5.93 -4.10 23.14
CA ASP A 99 5.16 -5.35 23.02
C ASP A 99 4.70 -5.57 21.58
N ALA A 100 4.26 -4.51 20.87
CA ALA A 100 3.88 -4.58 19.45
C ALA A 100 5.05 -4.98 18.57
N ARG A 101 6.23 -4.39 18.76
CA ARG A 101 7.46 -4.76 18.04
C ARG A 101 7.88 -6.20 18.33
N ALA A 102 7.81 -6.63 19.58
CA ALA A 102 8.12 -8.00 19.97
C ALA A 102 7.18 -9.01 19.29
N ALA A 103 5.89 -8.69 19.18
CA ALA A 103 4.90 -9.54 18.55
C ALA A 103 5.07 -9.67 17.02
N VAL A 104 5.65 -8.68 16.36
CA VAL A 104 5.92 -8.69 14.90
C VAL A 104 7.28 -9.31 14.58
N LYS A 105 8.19 -9.38 15.56
CA LYS A 105 9.53 -9.94 15.38
C LYS A 105 9.47 -11.39 14.88
N GLY A 106 10.15 -11.67 13.76
CA GLY A 106 10.16 -12.97 13.10
C GLY A 106 9.01 -13.18 12.10
N HIS A 107 8.10 -12.20 11.97
CA HIS A 107 7.00 -12.18 11.00
C HIS A 107 7.10 -10.98 10.06
N GLU A 108 8.28 -10.39 9.95
CA GLU A 108 8.51 -9.23 9.11
C GLU A 108 8.34 -9.58 7.63
N PHE A 109 7.72 -8.66 6.92
CA PHE A 109 7.59 -8.73 5.47
C PHE A 109 8.95 -8.51 4.80
N SER A 110 9.27 -9.35 3.81
CA SER A 110 10.40 -9.13 2.91
C SER A 110 10.07 -9.66 1.51
N TYR A 111 10.58 -8.98 0.50
CA TYR A 111 10.48 -9.48 -0.87
C TYR A 111 11.41 -10.69 -1.07
N SER A 112 10.88 -11.76 -1.66
CA SER A 112 11.71 -12.87 -2.13
C SER A 112 12.66 -12.42 -3.24
N ALA A 113 13.72 -13.20 -3.49
CA ALA A 113 14.64 -12.93 -4.59
C ALA A 113 13.92 -12.85 -5.96
N ALA A 114 12.92 -13.71 -6.19
CA ALA A 114 12.10 -13.70 -7.39
C ALA A 114 11.29 -12.39 -7.52
N GLN A 115 10.63 -11.94 -6.46
CA GLN A 115 9.87 -10.70 -6.45
C GLN A 115 10.77 -9.48 -6.68
N ARG A 116 11.94 -9.43 -6.04
CA ARG A 116 12.94 -8.37 -6.28
C ARG A 116 13.36 -8.34 -7.74
N ASN A 117 13.63 -9.51 -8.34
CA ASN A 117 14.01 -9.61 -9.74
C ASN A 117 12.91 -9.09 -10.68
N VAL A 118 11.65 -9.41 -10.41
CA VAL A 118 10.50 -8.91 -11.19
C VAL A 118 10.40 -7.39 -11.10
N TYR A 119 10.44 -6.80 -9.90
CA TYR A 119 10.42 -5.34 -9.74
C TYR A 119 11.61 -4.64 -10.42
N LYS A 120 12.78 -5.25 -10.41
CA LYS A 120 14.00 -4.68 -11.04
C LYS A 120 13.99 -4.77 -12.56
N ASN A 121 13.38 -5.76 -13.14
CA ASN A 121 13.42 -6.01 -14.58
C ASN A 121 12.15 -5.59 -15.32
N ILE A 122 10.98 -5.82 -14.74
CA ILE A 122 9.67 -5.47 -15.31
C ILE A 122 9.22 -4.10 -14.79
N GLY A 123 9.42 -3.82 -13.51
CA GLY A 123 9.01 -2.59 -12.85
C GLY A 123 7.70 -2.73 -12.08
N GLY A 124 7.30 -1.64 -11.43
CA GLY A 124 6.10 -1.58 -10.61
C GLY A 124 6.16 -0.46 -9.56
N LEU A 125 5.23 -0.52 -8.62
CA LEU A 125 5.10 0.44 -7.52
C LEU A 125 5.14 -0.28 -6.17
N PRO A 126 6.32 -0.79 -5.75
CA PRO A 126 6.43 -1.62 -4.55
C PRO A 126 5.94 -0.91 -3.28
N HIS A 127 5.94 0.43 -3.24
CA HIS A 127 5.44 1.20 -2.11
C HIS A 127 3.91 1.17 -1.96
N LEU A 128 3.18 0.60 -2.92
CA LEU A 128 1.73 0.39 -2.87
C LEU A 128 1.35 -1.06 -2.51
N ASP A 129 2.33 -1.96 -2.44
CA ASP A 129 2.09 -3.33 -1.98
C ASP A 129 1.51 -3.33 -0.56
N ALA A 130 0.65 -4.30 -0.27
CA ALA A 130 -0.08 -4.46 0.98
C ALA A 130 -1.14 -3.36 1.31
N TYR A 131 -1.25 -2.30 0.50
CA TYR A 131 -2.21 -1.22 0.74
C TYR A 131 -3.40 -1.23 -0.21
N TYR A 132 -3.22 -1.75 -1.43
CA TYR A 132 -4.23 -1.70 -2.49
C TYR A 132 -4.47 -3.08 -3.08
N THR A 133 -5.74 -3.38 -3.37
CA THR A 133 -6.13 -4.67 -3.91
C THR A 133 -5.87 -4.72 -5.41
N VAL A 134 -4.98 -5.59 -5.85
CA VAL A 134 -4.83 -5.95 -7.26
C VAL A 134 -5.88 -7.00 -7.60
N PHE A 135 -6.67 -6.73 -8.64
CA PHE A 135 -7.77 -7.61 -9.06
C PHE A 135 -7.69 -8.05 -10.52
N GLY A 136 -6.70 -7.55 -11.27
CA GLY A 136 -6.50 -7.92 -12.65
C GLY A 136 -5.14 -7.48 -13.19
N GLU A 137 -4.89 -7.76 -14.45
CA GLU A 137 -3.70 -7.33 -15.19
C GLU A 137 -4.04 -6.97 -16.63
N VAL A 138 -3.23 -6.10 -17.22
CA VAL A 138 -3.30 -5.77 -18.65
C VAL A 138 -2.66 -6.90 -19.44
N VAL A 139 -3.44 -7.57 -20.28
CA VAL A 139 -2.99 -8.67 -21.15
C VAL A 139 -2.53 -8.17 -22.51
N GLU A 140 -3.16 -7.08 -23.02
CA GLU A 140 -2.82 -6.41 -24.29
C GLU A 140 -3.00 -4.90 -24.17
N GLY A 141 -2.32 -4.10 -25.03
CA GLY A 141 -2.47 -2.65 -25.10
C GLY A 141 -1.71 -1.88 -24.01
N MET A 142 -0.65 -2.44 -23.46
CA MET A 142 0.18 -1.75 -22.47
C MET A 142 0.86 -0.49 -23.04
N ASP A 143 1.12 -0.45 -24.35
CA ASP A 143 1.57 0.72 -25.10
C ASP A 143 0.56 1.87 -25.08
N VAL A 144 -0.74 1.55 -25.18
CA VAL A 144 -1.82 2.52 -25.04
C VAL A 144 -1.87 3.08 -23.62
N VAL A 145 -1.73 2.23 -22.60
CA VAL A 145 -1.66 2.66 -21.18
C VAL A 145 -0.48 3.61 -20.97
N GLU A 146 0.68 3.29 -21.54
CA GLU A 146 1.86 4.16 -21.47
C GLU A 146 1.65 5.49 -22.19
N ALA A 147 1.06 5.48 -23.39
CA ALA A 147 0.72 6.69 -24.12
C ALA A 147 -0.22 7.60 -23.28
N ILE A 148 -1.23 7.03 -22.63
CA ILE A 148 -2.11 7.77 -21.72
C ILE A 148 -1.33 8.33 -20.52
N SER A 149 -0.38 7.59 -19.97
CA SER A 149 0.42 8.05 -18.83
C SER A 149 1.34 9.23 -19.15
N GLN A 150 1.64 9.46 -20.43
CA GLN A 150 2.54 10.52 -20.90
C GLN A 150 1.83 11.75 -21.45
N VAL A 151 0.48 11.80 -21.42
CA VAL A 151 -0.26 12.99 -21.86
C VAL A 151 0.07 14.20 -20.99
N ASP A 152 0.04 15.39 -21.58
CA ASP A 152 0.22 16.64 -20.83
C ASP A 152 -0.84 16.78 -19.75
N ALA A 153 -0.40 16.95 -18.50
CA ALA A 153 -1.26 16.98 -17.33
C ALA A 153 -0.96 18.19 -16.44
N THR A 154 -1.91 18.51 -15.59
CA THR A 154 -1.73 19.51 -14.55
C THR A 154 -0.80 19.00 -13.45
N SER A 155 -0.34 19.87 -12.55
CA SER A 155 0.46 19.49 -11.37
C SER A 155 -0.24 18.48 -10.44
N LYS A 156 -1.57 18.34 -10.56
CA LYS A 156 -2.39 17.35 -9.84
C LYS A 156 -2.62 16.06 -10.62
N GLY A 157 -1.94 15.87 -11.76
CA GLY A 157 -2.06 14.67 -12.59
C GLY A 157 -3.30 14.62 -13.48
N ARG A 158 -4.13 15.69 -13.55
CA ARG A 158 -5.30 15.71 -14.44
C ARG A 158 -4.86 16.02 -15.87
N PRO A 159 -5.19 15.18 -16.87
CA PRO A 159 -4.89 15.46 -18.28
C PRO A 159 -5.46 16.81 -18.72
N ARG A 160 -4.68 17.61 -19.47
CA ARG A 160 -5.13 18.88 -20.04
C ARG A 160 -6.13 18.68 -21.16
N LYS A 161 -5.94 17.63 -21.97
CA LYS A 161 -6.94 17.14 -22.91
C LYS A 161 -7.60 15.90 -22.31
N SER A 162 -8.92 15.87 -22.29
CA SER A 162 -9.68 14.77 -21.70
C SER A 162 -9.34 13.45 -22.39
N VAL A 163 -8.99 12.45 -21.58
CA VAL A 163 -8.95 11.04 -22.01
C VAL A 163 -10.28 10.43 -21.62
N VAL A 164 -11.03 9.94 -22.59
CA VAL A 164 -12.40 9.47 -22.41
C VAL A 164 -12.48 7.98 -22.68
N ILE A 165 -13.07 7.25 -21.74
CA ILE A 165 -13.46 5.84 -21.95
C ILE A 165 -14.82 5.85 -22.66
N ASN A 166 -14.82 5.55 -23.95
CA ASN A 166 -16.06 5.54 -24.74
C ASN A 166 -16.90 4.32 -24.49
N LYS A 167 -16.27 3.17 -24.19
CA LYS A 167 -16.96 1.90 -23.96
C LYS A 167 -16.11 0.98 -23.12
N ILE A 168 -16.77 0.25 -22.23
CA ILE A 168 -16.22 -0.92 -21.53
C ILE A 168 -17.10 -2.11 -21.89
N THR A 169 -16.50 -3.22 -22.31
CA THR A 169 -17.19 -4.47 -22.60
C THR A 169 -16.64 -5.54 -21.68
N VAL A 170 -17.51 -6.19 -20.91
CA VAL A 170 -17.14 -7.38 -20.14
C VAL A 170 -17.32 -8.57 -21.07
N LEU A 171 -16.28 -9.37 -21.22
CA LEU A 171 -16.34 -10.62 -21.96
C LEU A 171 -16.59 -11.76 -20.98
N ASP A 172 -17.58 -12.60 -21.27
CA ASP A 172 -17.80 -13.83 -20.49
C ASP A 172 -16.58 -14.75 -20.68
N GLY A 173 -16.10 -15.35 -19.59
CA GLY A 173 -14.82 -16.08 -19.55
C GLY A 173 -14.71 -17.34 -20.44
N ASN A 174 -15.62 -17.53 -21.40
CA ASN A 174 -15.63 -18.59 -22.40
C ASN A 174 -15.18 -18.11 -23.81
N ALA A 175 -14.76 -16.87 -23.95
CA ALA A 175 -14.14 -16.43 -25.20
C ALA A 175 -12.70 -16.95 -25.23
N GLN A 176 -12.51 -18.09 -25.92
CA GLN A 176 -11.21 -18.66 -26.30
C GLN A 176 -10.50 -17.76 -27.29
#